data_e1168ed25af70d66fa24a5d56f9b2071
#
_entry.id   e1168ed25af70d66fa24a5d56f9b2071
#
_cell.length_a   1.000
_cell.length_b   1.000
_cell.length_c   1.000
_cell.angle_alpha   90.00
_cell.angle_beta   90.00
_cell.angle_gamma   90.00
#
_symmetry.space_group_name_H-M   'P 1'
#
loop_
_entity.id
_entity.type
_entity.pdbx_description
1 polymer ?
#
loop_
_entity_poly.entity_id
_entity_poly.type
_entity_poly.pdbx_seq_one_letter_code
_entity_poly.pdbx_strand_id
1 'polypeptide(L)'
;MATKATSSLDGFNFPGPRALRNIAKLPLLDKESPERVSEIWKLHHAEQKTAIGDVLTPSQYGTLMQRAQRCPLFVLPVYNTKRTGHFMVFVQWQDKHCLITYLDDYKRLGGAAAPYMIVSLFDDLVKTKNVALVRGEVFTDRLSKSGSSKLLADLKKWYLGAERNYDLLIRFNERPVSY
;
A
#
# COMPACT_ATOMS: atom_id res chain seq x y z
N MET A 1 8.51 6.89 28.80
CA MET A 1 7.52 7.77 28.11
C MET A 1 7.76 7.64 26.61
N ALA A 2 6.90 6.92 25.91
CA ALA A 2 7.01 6.71 24.48
C ALA A 2 6.32 7.87 23.76
N THR A 3 7.10 8.72 23.14
CA THR A 3 6.63 9.78 22.26
C THR A 3 5.90 9.17 21.06
N LYS A 4 4.59 9.36 20.98
CA LYS A 4 3.80 9.14 19.78
C LYS A 4 4.38 10.06 18.70
N ALA A 5 4.98 9.48 17.67
CA ALA A 5 5.22 10.18 16.42
C ALA A 5 3.86 10.44 15.78
N THR A 6 3.29 11.59 16.03
CA THR A 6 2.19 12.14 15.26
C THR A 6 2.77 12.62 13.94
N SER A 7 2.67 11.80 12.89
CA SER A 7 2.77 12.33 11.54
C SER A 7 1.55 13.23 11.35
N SER A 8 1.81 14.53 11.13
CA SER A 8 0.80 15.56 10.93
C SER A 8 0.04 15.30 9.62
N LEU A 9 -1.00 14.51 9.71
CA LEU A 9 -2.17 14.59 8.85
C LEU A 9 -3.18 15.42 9.64
N ASP A 10 -2.96 16.73 9.68
CA ASP A 10 -3.81 17.67 10.36
C ASP A 10 -5.26 17.53 9.86
N GLY A 11 -6.12 17.04 10.72
CA GLY A 11 -7.57 16.97 10.52
C GLY A 11 -8.19 15.56 10.44
N PHE A 12 -7.41 14.49 10.44
CA PHE A 12 -7.94 13.13 10.40
C PHE A 12 -7.74 12.39 11.71
N ASN A 13 -8.84 11.96 12.32
CA ASN A 13 -8.84 10.99 13.42
C ASN A 13 -8.66 9.57 12.86
N PHE A 14 -7.56 9.38 12.10
CA PHE A 14 -7.22 8.14 11.46
C PHE A 14 -6.15 7.43 12.30
N PRO A 15 -6.33 6.15 12.69
CA PRO A 15 -5.25 5.41 13.30
C PRO A 15 -4.14 5.30 12.25
N GLY A 16 -3.03 6.00 12.45
CA GLY A 16 -1.87 5.95 11.57
C GLY A 16 -1.41 4.51 11.32
N PRO A 17 -0.59 4.27 10.29
CA PRO A 17 -0.12 2.94 9.94
C PRO A 17 0.54 2.26 11.14
N ARG A 18 0.20 0.99 11.35
CA ARG A 18 0.72 0.20 12.48
C ARG A 18 2.16 -0.22 12.22
N ALA A 19 3.02 -0.11 13.23
CA ALA A 19 4.33 -0.75 13.19
C ALA A 19 4.18 -2.28 13.14
N LEU A 20 5.10 -2.97 12.46
CA LEU A 20 5.05 -4.43 12.31
C LEU A 20 4.97 -5.16 13.65
N ARG A 21 5.70 -4.70 14.67
CA ARG A 21 5.66 -5.24 16.05
C ARG A 21 4.27 -5.25 16.69
N ASN A 22 3.36 -4.41 16.21
CA ASN A 22 1.98 -4.33 16.69
C ASN A 22 1.03 -5.24 15.91
N ILE A 23 1.50 -5.85 14.83
CA ILE A 23 0.76 -6.76 13.97
C ILE A 23 1.23 -8.21 14.15
N ALA A 24 2.55 -8.41 14.25
CA ALA A 24 3.18 -9.71 14.32
C ALA A 24 4.23 -9.77 15.45
N LYS A 25 4.39 -10.97 16.01
CA LYS A 25 5.43 -11.24 17.02
C LYS A 25 6.77 -11.49 16.31
N LEU A 26 7.55 -10.44 16.08
CA LEU A 26 8.84 -10.51 15.39
C LEU A 26 9.77 -11.59 15.90
N PRO A 27 9.97 -11.79 17.26
CA PRO A 27 10.86 -12.84 17.76
C PRO A 27 10.42 -14.25 17.36
N LEU A 28 9.15 -14.49 17.08
CA LEU A 28 8.66 -15.78 16.60
C LEU A 28 8.90 -15.94 15.09
N LEU A 29 8.72 -14.88 14.31
CA LEU A 29 9.02 -14.88 12.89
C LEU A 29 10.51 -15.05 12.61
N ASP A 30 11.38 -14.50 13.45
CA ASP A 30 12.84 -14.65 13.33
C ASP A 30 13.33 -16.10 13.49
N LYS A 31 12.55 -16.97 14.11
CA LYS A 31 12.86 -18.40 14.24
C LYS A 31 12.45 -19.23 13.02
N GLU A 32 11.65 -18.67 12.12
CA GLU A 32 11.12 -19.37 10.97
C GLU A 32 12.00 -19.18 9.73
N SER A 33 11.89 -20.09 8.76
CA SER A 33 12.53 -19.91 7.44
C SER A 33 11.87 -18.75 6.66
N PRO A 34 12.56 -18.14 5.68
CA PRO A 34 11.97 -17.10 4.83
C PRO A 34 10.66 -17.52 4.17
N GLU A 35 10.59 -18.76 3.68
CA GLU A 35 9.39 -19.34 3.05
C GLU A 35 8.25 -19.45 4.06
N ARG A 36 8.57 -19.90 5.28
CA ARG A 36 7.58 -20.04 6.35
C ARG A 36 7.08 -18.69 6.86
N VAL A 37 7.94 -17.69 6.95
CA VAL A 37 7.54 -16.30 7.26
C VAL A 37 6.53 -15.79 6.25
N SER A 38 6.80 -15.97 4.96
CA SER A 38 5.90 -15.56 3.88
C SER A 38 4.55 -16.26 3.95
N GLU A 39 4.56 -17.56 4.20
CA GLU A 39 3.34 -18.37 4.35
C GLU A 39 2.51 -17.92 5.56
N ILE A 40 3.11 -17.78 6.73
CA ILE A 40 2.45 -17.32 7.95
C ILE A 40 1.81 -15.95 7.73
N TRP A 41 2.54 -15.02 7.11
CA TRP A 41 2.04 -13.69 6.84
C TRP A 41 0.80 -13.69 5.93
N LYS A 42 0.86 -14.45 4.85
CA LYS A 42 -0.27 -14.57 3.91
C LYS A 42 -1.47 -15.27 4.55
N LEU A 43 -1.26 -16.35 5.30
CA LEU A 43 -2.33 -17.07 6.00
C LEU A 43 -3.02 -16.20 7.05
N HIS A 44 -2.23 -15.46 7.84
CA HIS A 44 -2.77 -14.56 8.84
C HIS A 44 -3.71 -13.50 8.22
N HIS A 45 -3.35 -12.96 7.06
CA HIS A 45 -4.18 -11.98 6.37
C HIS A 45 -5.34 -12.61 5.58
N ALA A 46 -5.23 -13.87 5.17
CA ALA A 46 -6.31 -14.57 4.49
C ALA A 46 -7.58 -14.64 5.34
N GLU A 47 -7.43 -14.75 6.66
CA GLU A 47 -8.55 -14.83 7.61
C GLU A 47 -9.14 -13.45 7.97
N GLN A 48 -8.44 -12.37 7.68
CA GLN A 48 -8.91 -11.01 7.98
C GLN A 48 -9.87 -10.49 6.90
N LYS A 49 -10.97 -9.86 7.31
CA LYS A 49 -11.97 -9.32 6.38
C LYS A 49 -11.52 -8.02 5.71
N THR A 50 -10.75 -7.19 6.42
CA THR A 50 -10.41 -5.82 6.04
C THR A 50 -8.92 -5.61 5.81
N ALA A 51 -8.14 -6.68 5.73
CA ALA A 51 -6.72 -6.60 5.45
C ALA A 51 -6.26 -7.71 4.52
N ILE A 52 -5.26 -7.40 3.71
CA ILE A 52 -4.57 -8.32 2.81
C ILE A 52 -3.08 -8.29 3.10
N GLY A 53 -2.42 -9.41 2.91
CA GLY A 53 -0.96 -9.55 3.08
C GLY A 53 -0.31 -10.05 1.80
N ASP A 54 0.86 -9.50 1.51
CA ASP A 54 1.73 -9.95 0.42
C ASP A 54 3.19 -9.81 0.86
N VAL A 55 4.10 -10.25 0.03
CA VAL A 55 5.53 -10.18 0.29
C VAL A 55 6.27 -9.70 -0.96
N LEU A 56 7.43 -9.08 -0.73
CA LEU A 56 8.35 -8.66 -1.79
C LEU A 56 9.73 -9.22 -1.50
N THR A 57 10.48 -9.53 -2.57
CA THR A 57 11.93 -9.76 -2.43
C THR A 57 12.62 -8.45 -2.05
N PRO A 58 13.83 -8.48 -1.47
CA PRO A 58 14.59 -7.26 -1.20
C PRO A 58 14.81 -6.39 -2.44
N SER A 59 15.04 -7.02 -3.60
CA SER A 59 15.18 -6.32 -4.88
C SER A 59 13.90 -5.61 -5.30
N GLN A 60 12.76 -6.29 -5.20
CA GLN A 60 11.45 -5.67 -5.49
C GLN A 60 11.15 -4.52 -4.53
N TYR A 61 11.42 -4.71 -3.23
CA TYR A 61 11.24 -3.66 -2.23
C TYR A 61 12.08 -2.43 -2.54
N GLY A 62 13.38 -2.61 -2.84
CA GLY A 62 14.27 -1.51 -3.21
C GLY A 62 13.81 -0.76 -4.45
N THR A 63 13.41 -1.47 -5.49
CA THR A 63 12.89 -0.89 -6.73
C THR A 63 11.59 -0.13 -6.49
N LEU A 64 10.66 -0.70 -5.72
CA LEU A 64 9.39 -0.07 -5.39
C LEU A 64 9.62 1.23 -4.61
N MET A 65 10.48 1.22 -3.59
CA MET A 65 10.77 2.41 -2.79
C MET A 65 11.41 3.52 -3.61
N GLN A 66 12.35 3.19 -4.47
CA GLN A 66 13.01 4.16 -5.36
C GLN A 66 12.00 4.80 -6.33
N ARG A 67 11.17 3.97 -6.97
CA ARG A 67 10.17 4.44 -7.94
C ARG A 67 9.04 5.21 -7.27
N ALA A 68 8.59 4.77 -6.10
CA ALA A 68 7.58 5.48 -5.31
C ALA A 68 8.07 6.85 -4.83
N GLN A 69 9.33 6.97 -4.46
CA GLN A 69 9.92 8.26 -4.08
C GLN A 69 9.98 9.23 -5.27
N ARG A 70 10.33 8.75 -6.46
CA ARG A 70 10.37 9.57 -7.68
C ARG A 70 8.98 9.87 -8.25
N CYS A 71 8.08 8.91 -8.16
CA CYS A 71 6.71 8.98 -8.70
C CYS A 71 5.68 8.73 -7.61
N PRO A 72 5.52 9.66 -6.63
CA PRO A 72 4.67 9.43 -5.48
C PRO A 72 3.17 9.44 -5.80
N LEU A 73 2.77 9.98 -6.94
CA LEU A 73 1.38 10.19 -7.29
C LEU A 73 0.97 9.35 -8.50
N PHE A 74 -0.23 8.77 -8.45
CA PHE A 74 -0.84 8.10 -9.60
C PHE A 74 -2.34 7.96 -9.43
N VAL A 75 -3.02 7.48 -10.47
CA VAL A 75 -4.44 7.14 -10.43
C VAL A 75 -4.65 5.72 -10.96
N LEU A 76 -5.56 4.99 -10.34
CA LEU A 76 -5.91 3.63 -10.75
C LEU A 76 -7.43 3.45 -10.81
N PRO A 77 -7.95 2.67 -11.76
CA PRO A 77 -9.36 2.28 -11.77
C PRO A 77 -9.60 1.09 -10.83
N VAL A 78 -10.73 1.12 -10.14
CA VAL A 78 -11.27 -0.02 -9.41
C VAL A 78 -12.57 -0.44 -10.09
N TYR A 79 -12.59 -1.64 -10.65
CA TYR A 79 -13.76 -2.17 -11.35
C TYR A 79 -14.68 -2.91 -10.38
N ASN A 80 -15.99 -2.80 -10.60
CA ASN A 80 -16.94 -3.67 -9.92
C ASN A 80 -16.79 -5.13 -10.40
N THR A 81 -17.34 -6.07 -9.63
CA THR A 81 -17.20 -7.52 -9.91
C THR A 81 -17.76 -7.91 -11.28
N LYS A 82 -18.77 -7.19 -11.79
CA LYS A 82 -19.40 -7.44 -13.09
C LYS A 82 -18.71 -6.70 -14.24
N ARG A 83 -17.71 -5.86 -13.95
CA ARG A 83 -17.02 -4.97 -14.91
C ARG A 83 -17.96 -4.03 -15.69
N THR A 84 -19.14 -3.75 -15.14
CA THR A 84 -20.11 -2.82 -15.71
C THR A 84 -19.87 -1.37 -15.32
N GLY A 85 -18.97 -1.13 -14.37
CA GLY A 85 -18.59 0.20 -13.91
C GLY A 85 -17.27 0.17 -13.16
N HIS A 86 -16.69 1.34 -12.99
CA HIS A 86 -15.48 1.54 -12.22
C HIS A 86 -15.52 2.90 -11.53
N PHE A 87 -14.69 3.05 -10.52
CA PHE A 87 -14.36 4.34 -9.94
C PHE A 87 -12.85 4.52 -9.91
N MET A 88 -12.39 5.76 -9.86
CA MET A 88 -10.98 6.07 -9.84
C MET A 88 -10.50 6.29 -8.41
N VAL A 89 -9.32 5.79 -8.10
CA VAL A 89 -8.62 6.06 -6.84
C VAL A 89 -7.34 6.84 -7.11
N PHE A 90 -7.02 7.71 -6.19
CA PHE A 90 -5.77 8.47 -6.17
C PHE A 90 -4.77 7.77 -5.25
N VAL A 91 -3.60 7.49 -5.79
CA VAL A 91 -2.48 6.80 -5.15
C VAL A 91 -1.46 7.84 -4.71
N GLN A 92 -1.12 7.86 -3.43
CA GLN A 92 -0.13 8.77 -2.85
C GLN A 92 0.86 8.00 -1.97
N TRP A 93 2.11 7.95 -2.40
CA TRP A 93 3.19 7.39 -1.60
C TRP A 93 3.74 8.42 -0.63
N GLN A 94 3.86 8.03 0.63
CA GLN A 94 4.47 8.77 1.71
C GLN A 94 5.44 7.82 2.44
N ASP A 95 6.70 7.85 2.06
CA ASP A 95 7.72 6.91 2.54
C ASP A 95 7.27 5.45 2.32
N LYS A 96 7.13 4.66 3.37
CA LYS A 96 6.74 3.23 3.32
C LYS A 96 5.23 3.00 3.29
N HIS A 97 4.45 4.05 3.12
CA HIS A 97 2.98 3.98 3.12
C HIS A 97 2.41 4.54 1.83
N CYS A 98 1.43 3.84 1.30
CA CYS A 98 0.67 4.28 0.14
C CYS A 98 -0.77 4.53 0.55
N LEU A 99 -1.19 5.78 0.50
CA LEU A 99 -2.59 6.17 0.72
C LEU A 99 -3.35 6.03 -0.59
N ILE A 100 -4.47 5.33 -0.56
CA ILE A 100 -5.34 5.12 -1.72
C ILE A 100 -6.70 5.69 -1.40
N THR A 101 -7.04 6.79 -2.04
CA THR A 101 -8.22 7.61 -1.74
C THR A 101 -9.17 7.64 -2.95
N TYR A 102 -10.48 7.68 -2.72
CA TYR A 102 -11.42 7.91 -3.81
C TYR A 102 -11.14 9.26 -4.48
N LEU A 103 -10.95 9.25 -5.80
CA LEU A 103 -10.45 10.43 -6.52
C LEU A 103 -11.39 11.64 -6.39
N ASP A 104 -12.71 11.42 -6.45
CA ASP A 104 -13.66 12.52 -6.34
C ASP A 104 -13.70 13.12 -4.93
N ASP A 105 -13.50 12.31 -3.90
CA ASP A 105 -13.33 12.82 -2.54
C ASP A 105 -12.05 13.63 -2.41
N TYR A 106 -10.96 13.18 -3.02
CA TYR A 106 -9.70 13.92 -3.02
C TYR A 106 -9.84 15.26 -3.75
N LYS A 107 -10.51 15.28 -4.90
CA LYS A 107 -10.78 16.54 -5.63
C LYS A 107 -11.61 17.54 -4.82
N ARG A 108 -12.54 17.04 -4.02
CA ARG A 108 -13.42 17.86 -3.20
C ARG A 108 -12.80 18.31 -1.89
N LEU A 109 -12.06 17.43 -1.20
CA LEU A 109 -11.59 17.58 0.18
C LEU A 109 -10.06 17.72 0.29
N GLY A 110 -9.32 17.46 -0.79
CA GLY A 110 -7.85 17.45 -0.76
C GLY A 110 -7.30 16.45 0.24
N GLY A 111 -6.28 16.85 0.99
CA GLY A 111 -5.67 16.03 2.03
C GLY A 111 -6.59 15.63 3.19
N ALA A 112 -7.78 16.24 3.29
CA ALA A 112 -8.81 15.86 4.27
C ALA A 112 -9.67 14.66 3.84
N ALA A 113 -9.51 14.16 2.60
CA ALA A 113 -10.23 12.98 2.14
C ALA A 113 -9.74 11.71 2.84
N ALA A 114 -10.68 10.92 3.37
CA ALA A 114 -10.36 9.64 4.02
C ALA A 114 -9.86 8.61 3.00
N PRO A 115 -8.72 7.93 3.24
CA PRO A 115 -8.28 6.86 2.37
C PRO A 115 -9.26 5.68 2.44
N TYR A 116 -9.46 5.03 1.29
CA TYR A 116 -10.18 3.76 1.21
C TYR A 116 -9.30 2.59 1.63
N MET A 117 -8.00 2.68 1.36
CA MET A 117 -7.03 1.66 1.68
C MET A 117 -5.67 2.31 1.96
N ILE A 118 -4.92 1.72 2.88
CA ILE A 118 -3.50 2.04 3.10
C ILE A 118 -2.68 0.78 2.87
N VAL A 119 -1.67 0.88 2.02
CA VAL A 119 -0.65 -0.15 1.84
C VAL A 119 0.58 0.25 2.65
N SER A 120 1.02 -0.62 3.54
CA SER A 120 2.23 -0.46 4.35
C SER A 120 3.29 -1.47 3.95
N LEU A 121 4.52 -1.02 3.83
CA LEU A 121 5.68 -1.85 3.53
C LEU A 121 6.55 -1.97 4.80
N PHE A 122 6.97 -3.19 5.13
CA PHE A 122 7.80 -3.46 6.29
C PHE A 122 9.11 -4.12 5.85
N ASP A 123 10.22 -3.47 6.13
CA ASP A 123 11.58 -3.93 5.81
C ASP A 123 12.29 -4.57 7.00
N ASP A 124 11.60 -4.72 8.13
CA ASP A 124 12.16 -5.26 9.39
C ASP A 124 12.85 -6.62 9.20
N LEU A 125 12.37 -7.46 8.29
CA LEU A 125 12.87 -8.81 8.03
C LEU A 125 13.73 -8.92 6.74
N VAL A 126 14.03 -7.82 6.07
CA VAL A 126 14.81 -7.85 4.83
C VAL A 126 16.23 -8.37 5.09
N LYS A 127 16.89 -7.91 6.14
CA LYS A 127 18.27 -8.31 6.46
C LYS A 127 18.37 -9.73 7.01
N THR A 128 17.39 -10.17 7.80
CA THR A 128 17.45 -11.47 8.51
C THR A 128 16.74 -12.58 7.76
N LYS A 129 15.71 -12.28 7.00
CA LYS A 129 14.85 -13.25 6.30
C LYS A 129 14.73 -13.03 4.80
N ASN A 130 15.43 -12.04 4.27
CA ASN A 130 15.44 -11.77 2.84
C ASN A 130 14.04 -11.53 2.25
N VAL A 131 13.14 -10.95 3.04
CA VAL A 131 11.75 -10.68 2.69
C VAL A 131 11.28 -9.34 3.24
N ALA A 132 10.57 -8.56 2.42
CA ALA A 132 9.79 -7.42 2.87
C ALA A 132 8.31 -7.81 2.92
N LEU A 133 7.63 -7.40 3.98
CA LEU A 133 6.22 -7.70 4.18
C LEU A 133 5.36 -6.53 3.69
N VAL A 134 4.21 -6.86 3.12
CA VAL A 134 3.23 -5.89 2.61
C VAL A 134 1.90 -6.13 3.29
N ARG A 135 1.28 -5.06 3.78
CA ARG A 135 -0.08 -5.09 4.33
C ARG A 135 -0.93 -4.03 3.67
N GLY A 136 -2.07 -4.44 3.12
CA GLY A 136 -3.13 -3.54 2.70
C GLY A 136 -4.26 -3.56 3.73
N GLU A 137 -4.62 -2.42 4.28
CA GLU A 137 -5.73 -2.28 5.24
C GLU A 137 -6.83 -1.42 4.63
N VAL A 138 -8.07 -1.94 4.65
CA VAL A 138 -9.25 -1.35 4.00
C VAL A 138 -10.14 -0.70 5.05
N PHE A 139 -10.58 0.53 4.79
CA PHE A 139 -11.35 1.38 5.72
C PHE A 139 -12.75 1.73 5.23
N THR A 140 -13.18 1.11 4.13
CA THR A 140 -14.49 1.36 3.52
C THR A 140 -15.14 0.06 3.10
N ASP A 141 -16.46 0.00 3.13
CA ASP A 141 -17.26 -1.09 2.58
C ASP A 141 -17.39 -1.05 1.03
N ARG A 142 -16.98 0.06 0.42
CA ARG A 142 -16.99 0.25 -1.04
C ARG A 142 -15.86 -0.48 -1.76
N LEU A 143 -14.88 -1.00 -1.03
CA LEU A 143 -13.76 -1.78 -1.54
C LEU A 143 -13.79 -3.17 -0.92
N SER A 144 -14.14 -4.17 -1.72
CA SER A 144 -14.14 -5.58 -1.29
C SER A 144 -12.72 -6.11 -1.08
N LYS A 145 -12.58 -7.23 -0.37
CA LYS A 145 -11.29 -7.89 -0.20
C LYS A 145 -10.68 -8.31 -1.54
N SER A 146 -11.46 -8.84 -2.48
CA SER A 146 -10.99 -9.17 -3.82
C SER A 146 -10.60 -7.93 -4.62
N GLY A 147 -11.36 -6.85 -4.49
CA GLY A 147 -11.03 -5.54 -5.08
C GLY A 147 -9.73 -4.95 -4.53
N SER A 148 -9.51 -5.05 -3.23
CA SER A 148 -8.26 -4.60 -2.60
C SER A 148 -7.06 -5.44 -3.00
N SER A 149 -7.22 -6.76 -3.14
CA SER A 149 -6.16 -7.65 -3.64
C SER A 149 -5.78 -7.32 -5.09
N LYS A 150 -6.77 -7.06 -5.95
CA LYS A 150 -6.54 -6.64 -7.32
C LYS A 150 -5.86 -5.27 -7.39
N LEU A 151 -6.28 -4.33 -6.56
CA LEU A 151 -5.67 -3.00 -6.50
C LEU A 151 -4.20 -3.07 -6.07
N LEU A 152 -3.85 -3.92 -5.10
CA LEU A 152 -2.46 -4.17 -4.72
C LEU A 152 -1.67 -4.80 -5.87
N ALA A 153 -2.25 -5.75 -6.60
CA ALA A 153 -1.63 -6.35 -7.78
C ALA A 153 -1.40 -5.32 -8.90
N ASP A 154 -2.36 -4.44 -9.15
CA ASP A 154 -2.23 -3.35 -10.13
C ASP A 154 -1.14 -2.35 -9.69
N LEU A 155 -1.06 -2.01 -8.42
CA LEU A 155 -0.01 -1.16 -7.87
C LEU A 155 1.38 -1.76 -8.11
N LYS A 156 1.56 -3.05 -7.83
CA LYS A 156 2.80 -3.79 -8.11
C LYS A 156 3.12 -3.81 -9.61
N LYS A 157 2.13 -4.06 -10.45
CA LYS A 157 2.29 -4.06 -11.91
C LYS A 157 2.81 -2.72 -12.45
N TRP A 158 2.32 -1.61 -11.91
CA TRP A 158 2.75 -0.28 -12.34
C TRP A 158 4.14 0.08 -11.83
N TYR A 159 4.43 -0.19 -10.59
CA TYR A 159 5.71 0.19 -9.96
C TYR A 159 6.83 -0.83 -10.14
N LEU A 160 6.53 -2.12 -10.35
CA LEU A 160 7.51 -3.20 -10.49
C LEU A 160 7.49 -3.89 -11.85
N GLY A 161 6.54 -3.55 -12.71
CA GLY A 161 6.37 -4.19 -14.01
C GLY A 161 7.30 -3.63 -15.10
N ALA A 162 6.83 -3.72 -16.36
CA ALA A 162 7.61 -3.31 -17.53
C ALA A 162 8.02 -1.84 -17.49
N GLU A 163 9.18 -1.52 -18.06
CA GLU A 163 9.73 -0.15 -18.11
C GLU A 163 8.74 0.87 -18.67
N ARG A 164 7.94 0.49 -19.67
CA ARG A 164 6.92 1.39 -20.22
C ARG A 164 5.90 1.86 -19.17
N ASN A 165 5.60 1.02 -18.15
CA ASN A 165 4.71 1.42 -17.06
C ASN A 165 5.39 2.48 -16.18
N TYR A 166 6.66 2.29 -15.91
CA TYR A 166 7.44 3.27 -15.16
C TYR A 166 7.58 4.59 -15.90
N ASP A 167 7.80 4.56 -17.22
CA ASP A 167 7.82 5.78 -18.06
C ASP A 167 6.50 6.55 -17.97
N LEU A 168 5.37 5.85 -17.93
CA LEU A 168 4.07 6.49 -17.75
C LEU A 168 3.90 7.10 -16.35
N LEU A 169 4.39 6.44 -15.30
CA LEU A 169 4.43 7.01 -13.95
C LEU A 169 5.26 8.29 -13.90
N ILE A 170 6.45 8.28 -14.52
CA ILE A 170 7.31 9.45 -14.62
C ILE A 170 6.57 10.61 -15.31
N ARG A 171 6.01 10.35 -16.48
CA ARG A 171 5.26 11.37 -17.23
C ARG A 171 4.08 11.93 -16.46
N PHE A 172 3.38 11.09 -15.69
CA PHE A 172 2.28 11.53 -14.84
C PHE A 172 2.75 12.49 -13.75
N ASN A 173 3.89 12.20 -13.11
CA ASN A 173 4.43 13.01 -12.03
C ASN A 173 5.19 14.27 -12.49
N GLU A 174 5.72 14.28 -13.71
CA GLU A 174 6.44 15.43 -14.28
C GLU A 174 5.52 16.46 -14.94
N ARG A 175 4.28 16.11 -15.24
CA ARG A 175 3.33 17.09 -15.78
C ARG A 175 2.80 17.98 -14.66
N PRO A 176 2.86 19.31 -14.82
CA PRO A 176 2.16 20.21 -13.90
C PRO A 176 0.66 19.87 -14.00
N VAL A 177 0.09 19.48 -12.86
CA VAL A 177 -1.34 19.22 -12.77
C VAL A 177 -2.03 20.58 -12.81
N SER A 178 -2.46 21.01 -13.98
CA SER A 178 -3.42 22.10 -14.10
C SER A 178 -4.79 21.52 -13.78
N TYR A 179 -5.32 21.86 -12.63
CA TYR A 179 -6.69 21.58 -12.23
C TYR A 179 -7.62 22.66 -12.79
#